data_50c1b43d053f976e76afdc226ab67afb
#
_entry.id   50c1b43d053f976e76afdc226ab67afb
#
_cell.length_a   1.000
_cell.length_b   1.000
_cell.length_c   1.000
_cell.angle_alpha   90.00
_cell.angle_beta   90.00
_cell.angle_gamma   90.00
#
_symmetry.space_group_name_H-M   'P 1'
#
loop_
_entity.id
_entity.type
_entity.pdbx_description
1 polymer ?
#
loop_
_entity_poly.entity_id
_entity_poly.type
_entity_poly.pdbx_seq_one_letter_code
_entity_poly.pdbx_strand_id
1 'polypeptide(L)'
;MTTQNRLRKRTFAIKAGLLGLTVVVLTSIKAGERYELGPYIVGATRTERDASTLGISADVLLGSEVDRKMYRDLRHVLFDIKGVYSQSDEALGSTAEVMIRGNSGSRVLTMVDGAKTNTSIFSNGRFITGASGFNLGRVEVVRGAQSTLYGSSAIGGVLLLETRQGRGTPRYTFTNELGSFNSFLTAFQGQGEAGELDFSFHAASQESDNELSDNEGKMKSYSFRLDYDLSENTTVGISSRGEFTDYSNPVGDLTPPPSTRVQSDTIAVSAYVKTSRENWTQKFTASMLDEYYRQTGFIYIGDAANWSLDWQNTVDVSDSLRLVAGSTWERQEGNDNSFPESESDNWALFAQAEIEAGKGVNLVLGARHDDYHIAGSKTTWRANGAWELPTKTKLRAAIGTAFRAPNFFRLFSTSSFALGNPNLKPEESKSWEVGFDQYYKNGAIQLGATVFQNDIEDLVVYVPTTGFDGTYANRDSAENYGLEAYVSYQLKENWSANLAYTWTESSAKDLSLNTTSRLPGVPRHQISLNNEFRFDEKWLVGLGVNYVIGRESFGSVDIDNYLLVRGYSRYRFSDAVSLTARVENALNEDYTVSFSSFSGRVPARGFAVFAGVEWRF
;
A
#
# COMPACT_ATOMS: atom_id res chain seq x y z
N MET A 1 39.73 -6.21 14.10
CA MET A 1 38.78 -7.32 13.71
C MET A 1 38.14 -8.08 14.88
N THR A 2 38.33 -7.72 16.13
CA THR A 2 37.88 -8.53 17.29
C THR A 2 36.80 -7.88 18.17
N THR A 3 36.51 -6.61 18.02
CA THR A 3 35.57 -5.90 18.91
C THR A 3 34.15 -5.79 18.29
N GLN A 4 34.01 -5.64 16.99
CA GLN A 4 32.71 -5.58 16.29
C GLN A 4 31.97 -6.92 16.30
N ASN A 5 32.69 -8.05 16.22
CA ASN A 5 32.05 -9.37 16.24
C ASN A 5 31.47 -9.78 17.60
N ARG A 6 31.93 -9.14 18.73
CA ARG A 6 31.36 -9.41 20.07
C ARG A 6 30.07 -8.62 20.32
N LEU A 7 29.92 -7.46 19.74
CA LEU A 7 28.69 -6.68 19.84
C LEU A 7 27.55 -7.31 19.01
N ARG A 8 27.83 -7.78 17.79
CA ARG A 8 26.82 -8.49 16.97
C ARG A 8 26.25 -9.74 17.65
N LYS A 9 27.06 -10.52 18.37
CA LYS A 9 26.60 -11.71 19.10
C LYS A 9 25.74 -11.40 20.31
N ARG A 10 25.98 -10.26 21.00
CA ARG A 10 25.14 -9.85 22.15
C ARG A 10 23.77 -9.30 21.72
N THR A 11 23.70 -8.57 20.64
CA THR A 11 22.44 -8.05 20.08
C THR A 11 21.53 -9.20 19.63
N PHE A 12 22.08 -10.26 19.04
CA PHE A 12 21.31 -11.42 18.60
C PHE A 12 20.67 -12.19 19.78
N ALA A 13 21.35 -12.30 20.91
CA ALA A 13 20.82 -12.97 22.11
C ALA A 13 19.65 -12.19 22.76
N ILE A 14 19.72 -10.85 22.75
CA ILE A 14 18.64 -9.98 23.25
C ILE A 14 17.44 -10.02 22.28
N LYS A 15 17.67 -10.05 20.97
CA LYS A 15 16.63 -10.15 19.95
C LYS A 15 15.82 -11.46 20.06
N ALA A 16 16.49 -12.57 20.32
CA ALA A 16 15.82 -13.87 20.52
C ALA A 16 15.07 -13.97 21.87
N GLY A 17 15.56 -13.28 22.91
CA GLY A 17 14.93 -13.26 24.22
C GLY A 17 13.58 -12.54 24.28
N LEU A 18 13.42 -11.44 23.51
CA LEU A 18 12.18 -10.67 23.43
C LEU A 18 11.06 -11.42 22.67
N LEU A 19 11.40 -12.17 21.63
CA LEU A 19 10.45 -13.03 20.91
C LEU A 19 9.97 -14.21 21.78
N GLY A 20 10.82 -14.76 22.63
CA GLY A 20 10.48 -15.87 23.52
C GLY A 20 9.53 -15.49 24.66
N LEU A 21 9.59 -14.25 25.17
CA LEU A 21 8.73 -13.81 26.28
C LEU A 21 7.26 -13.56 25.87
N THR A 22 7.01 -13.20 24.59
CA THR A 22 5.66 -12.89 24.12
C THR A 22 4.81 -14.14 23.88
N VAL A 23 5.42 -15.28 23.60
CA VAL A 23 4.70 -16.55 23.33
C VAL A 23 4.25 -17.26 24.62
N VAL A 24 4.91 -17.02 25.76
CA VAL A 24 4.63 -17.74 27.03
C VAL A 24 3.41 -17.19 27.79
N VAL A 25 2.96 -15.96 27.51
CA VAL A 25 1.83 -15.33 28.24
C VAL A 25 0.44 -15.76 27.72
N LEU A 26 0.36 -16.58 26.68
CA LEU A 26 -0.89 -16.92 26.00
C LEU A 26 -1.78 -18.00 26.69
N THR A 27 -1.44 -18.51 27.86
CA THR A 27 -2.08 -19.75 28.37
C THR A 27 -3.26 -19.61 29.34
N SER A 28 -3.69 -18.41 29.78
CA SER A 28 -4.85 -18.35 30.68
C SER A 28 -5.59 -17.03 30.79
N ILE A 29 -6.48 -16.70 29.82
CA ILE A 29 -7.43 -15.59 29.98
C ILE A 29 -8.78 -15.91 29.34
N LYS A 30 -9.89 -15.59 30.02
CA LYS A 30 -11.26 -15.71 29.51
C LYS A 30 -11.59 -14.54 28.58
N ALA A 31 -12.11 -14.84 27.39
CA ALA A 31 -12.58 -13.84 26.43
C ALA A 31 -13.93 -13.25 26.82
N GLY A 32 -14.11 -11.96 26.69
CA GLY A 32 -15.41 -11.27 26.79
C GLY A 32 -16.29 -11.49 25.55
N GLU A 33 -17.60 -11.36 25.71
CA GLU A 33 -18.57 -11.54 24.62
C GLU A 33 -18.70 -10.25 23.79
N ARG A 34 -18.49 -10.33 22.51
CA ARG A 34 -18.91 -9.60 21.31
C ARG A 34 -17.76 -9.36 20.36
N TYR A 35 -17.89 -9.97 19.19
CA TYR A 35 -17.16 -9.59 17.98
C TYR A 35 -18.15 -9.19 16.90
N GLU A 36 -18.06 -7.94 16.46
CA GLU A 36 -18.58 -7.56 15.16
C GLU A 36 -17.73 -8.24 14.10
N LEU A 37 -18.38 -8.88 13.13
CA LEU A 37 -17.74 -9.36 11.91
C LEU A 37 -16.87 -8.24 11.35
N GLY A 38 -15.67 -8.56 10.88
CA GLY A 38 -14.68 -7.58 10.42
C GLY A 38 -15.23 -6.62 9.37
N PRO A 39 -14.55 -5.50 9.12
CA PRO A 39 -15.01 -4.47 8.20
C PRO A 39 -15.25 -5.05 6.82
N TYR A 40 -16.28 -4.56 6.11
CA TYR A 40 -16.53 -4.91 4.73
C TYR A 40 -15.31 -4.58 3.87
N ILE A 41 -15.02 -5.47 2.90
CA ILE A 41 -13.98 -5.30 1.89
C ILE A 41 -14.66 -4.95 0.57
N VAL A 42 -14.22 -3.87 -0.07
CA VAL A 42 -14.74 -3.42 -1.38
C VAL A 42 -13.76 -3.77 -2.49
N GLY A 43 -12.47 -3.65 -2.23
CA GLY A 43 -11.44 -3.80 -3.24
C GLY A 43 -11.40 -5.16 -3.93
N ALA A 44 -11.83 -6.20 -3.23
CA ALA A 44 -11.81 -7.56 -3.77
C ALA A 44 -12.87 -7.84 -4.86
N THR A 45 -14.00 -7.12 -4.83
CA THR A 45 -15.14 -7.35 -5.74
C THR A 45 -15.73 -6.07 -6.33
N ARG A 46 -15.23 -4.89 -5.92
CA ARG A 46 -15.81 -3.56 -6.20
C ARG A 46 -17.23 -3.38 -5.62
N THR A 47 -17.63 -4.29 -4.74
CA THR A 47 -18.87 -4.25 -3.95
C THR A 47 -18.54 -4.52 -2.49
N GLU A 48 -19.35 -4.01 -1.57
CA GLU A 48 -19.19 -4.30 -0.15
C GLU A 48 -19.44 -5.80 0.12
N ARG A 49 -18.42 -6.50 0.63
CA ARG A 49 -18.51 -7.92 0.98
C ARG A 49 -17.91 -8.18 2.35
N ASP A 50 -18.54 -9.07 3.09
CA ASP A 50 -17.96 -9.59 4.31
C ASP A 50 -16.67 -10.35 4.00
N ALA A 51 -15.63 -10.12 4.79
CA ALA A 51 -14.33 -10.79 4.62
C ALA A 51 -14.45 -12.32 4.66
N SER A 52 -15.45 -12.87 5.37
CA SER A 52 -15.70 -14.32 5.45
C SER A 52 -16.12 -14.92 4.12
N THR A 53 -16.75 -14.15 3.23
CA THR A 53 -17.24 -14.63 1.91
C THR A 53 -16.20 -14.54 0.81
N LEU A 54 -15.05 -13.91 1.04
CA LEU A 54 -14.04 -13.68 0.02
C LEU A 54 -13.12 -14.89 -0.17
N GLY A 55 -12.99 -15.33 -1.41
CA GLY A 55 -12.07 -16.39 -1.84
C GLY A 55 -10.63 -15.94 -2.06
N ILE A 56 -10.32 -14.67 -1.87
CA ILE A 56 -9.01 -14.04 -2.12
C ILE A 56 -8.46 -13.39 -0.85
N SER A 57 -7.13 -13.27 -0.77
CA SER A 57 -6.46 -12.58 0.33
C SER A 57 -6.65 -11.08 0.26
N ALA A 58 -7.29 -10.51 1.26
CA ALA A 58 -7.41 -9.07 1.42
C ALA A 58 -7.27 -8.66 2.89
N ASP A 59 -6.74 -7.45 3.11
CA ASP A 59 -6.67 -6.82 4.43
C ASP A 59 -7.25 -5.41 4.36
N VAL A 60 -7.85 -5.00 5.46
CA VAL A 60 -8.36 -3.64 5.66
C VAL A 60 -7.80 -3.10 6.96
N LEU A 61 -7.24 -1.90 6.89
CA LEU A 61 -6.91 -1.10 8.06
C LEU A 61 -7.81 0.13 8.07
N LEU A 62 -8.58 0.30 9.14
CA LEU A 62 -9.48 1.45 9.28
C LEU A 62 -8.70 2.72 9.61
N GLY A 63 -9.17 3.86 9.09
CA GLY A 63 -8.56 5.16 9.37
C GLY A 63 -8.52 5.50 10.87
N SER A 64 -9.48 4.99 11.65
CA SER A 64 -9.45 5.10 13.12
C SER A 64 -8.28 4.34 13.76
N GLU A 65 -7.82 3.25 13.16
CA GLU A 65 -6.62 2.53 13.61
C GLU A 65 -5.34 3.30 13.22
N VAL A 66 -5.31 3.89 12.01
CA VAL A 66 -4.22 4.76 11.57
C VAL A 66 -4.06 5.93 12.52
N ASP A 67 -5.16 6.62 12.88
CA ASP A 67 -5.17 7.71 13.85
C ASP A 67 -4.72 7.26 15.25
N ARG A 68 -5.23 6.10 15.69
CA ARG A 68 -4.95 5.56 17.03
C ARG A 68 -3.49 5.18 17.19
N LYS A 69 -2.91 4.57 16.15
CA LYS A 69 -1.51 4.18 16.09
C LYS A 69 -0.57 5.35 15.76
N MET A 70 -1.13 6.54 15.50
CA MET A 70 -0.37 7.75 15.14
C MET A 70 0.55 7.54 13.93
N TYR A 71 0.07 6.82 12.91
CA TYR A 71 0.78 6.72 11.65
C TYR A 71 0.66 8.04 10.88
N ARG A 72 1.75 8.79 10.82
CA ARG A 72 1.79 10.08 10.12
C ARG A 72 2.12 9.93 8.63
N ASP A 73 2.63 8.77 8.27
CA ASP A 73 3.07 8.41 6.93
C ASP A 73 2.52 7.03 6.56
N LEU A 74 2.00 6.90 5.35
CA LEU A 74 1.42 5.65 4.84
C LEU A 74 2.45 4.51 4.79
N ARG A 75 3.75 4.80 4.62
CA ARG A 75 4.82 3.80 4.65
C ARG A 75 4.79 2.97 5.93
N HIS A 76 4.57 3.63 7.07
CA HIS A 76 4.47 2.95 8.36
C HIS A 76 3.16 2.17 8.53
N VAL A 77 2.07 2.62 7.91
CA VAL A 77 0.79 1.88 7.87
C VAL A 77 0.97 0.51 7.21
N LEU A 78 1.74 0.47 6.12
CA LEU A 78 1.94 -0.75 5.33
C LEU A 78 2.74 -1.83 6.05
N PHE A 79 3.54 -1.49 7.07
CA PHE A 79 4.23 -2.49 7.90
C PHE A 79 3.28 -3.37 8.72
N ASP A 80 2.05 -2.92 8.96
CA ASP A 80 1.04 -3.69 9.69
C ASP A 80 0.31 -4.69 8.79
N ILE A 81 0.50 -4.63 7.48
CA ILE A 81 -0.23 -5.43 6.50
C ILE A 81 0.65 -6.59 6.03
N LYS A 82 0.20 -7.82 6.26
CA LYS A 82 0.92 -9.03 5.87
C LYS A 82 1.12 -9.12 4.34
N GLY A 83 2.27 -9.62 3.90
CA GLY A 83 2.60 -9.74 2.48
C GLY A 83 2.90 -8.42 1.78
N VAL A 84 2.95 -7.30 2.53
CA VAL A 84 3.27 -5.97 2.02
C VAL A 84 4.58 -5.50 2.64
N TYR A 85 5.46 -4.99 1.81
CA TYR A 85 6.69 -4.34 2.21
C TYR A 85 6.79 -2.97 1.54
N SER A 86 7.23 -1.97 2.27
CA SER A 86 7.48 -0.64 1.73
C SER A 86 8.95 -0.28 1.90
N GLN A 87 9.60 0.11 0.82
CA GLN A 87 10.97 0.60 0.80
C GLN A 87 10.98 2.09 0.47
N SER A 88 11.67 2.89 1.27
CA SER A 88 11.84 4.32 1.03
C SER A 88 13.22 4.77 1.49
N ASP A 89 13.63 5.95 1.11
CA ASP A 89 14.90 6.55 1.56
C ASP A 89 14.81 7.21 2.96
N GLU A 90 13.74 6.93 3.72
CA GLU A 90 13.48 7.38 5.11
C GLU A 90 13.41 8.91 5.31
N ALA A 91 13.69 9.73 4.30
CA ALA A 91 13.49 11.18 4.38
C ALA A 91 11.99 11.51 4.46
N LEU A 92 11.62 12.54 5.21
CA LEU A 92 10.26 13.05 5.21
C LEU A 92 9.85 13.50 3.80
N GLY A 93 8.75 12.97 3.31
CA GLY A 93 8.26 13.28 1.97
C GLY A 93 8.95 12.51 0.84
N SER A 94 9.93 11.63 1.12
CA SER A 94 10.58 10.82 0.09
C SER A 94 9.61 9.80 -0.53
N THR A 95 9.91 9.41 -1.76
CA THR A 95 9.17 8.36 -2.45
C THR A 95 9.29 7.03 -1.74
N ALA A 96 8.23 6.25 -1.81
CA ALA A 96 8.22 4.87 -1.36
C ALA A 96 7.86 3.93 -2.51
N GLU A 97 8.48 2.78 -2.54
CA GLU A 97 8.10 1.67 -3.39
C GLU A 97 7.32 0.66 -2.56
N VAL A 98 6.14 0.29 -3.03
CA VAL A 98 5.31 -0.74 -2.38
C VAL A 98 5.51 -2.06 -3.08
N MET A 99 5.77 -3.08 -2.29
CA MET A 99 5.91 -4.46 -2.75
C MET A 99 4.81 -5.32 -2.16
N ILE A 100 4.13 -6.07 -3.02
CA ILE A 100 3.14 -7.07 -2.61
C ILE A 100 3.60 -8.43 -3.13
N ARG A 101 3.91 -9.36 -2.21
CA ARG A 101 4.35 -10.72 -2.54
C ARG A 101 5.50 -10.74 -3.55
N GLY A 102 6.51 -9.88 -3.36
CA GLY A 102 7.67 -9.77 -4.24
C GLY A 102 7.44 -8.99 -5.54
N ASN A 103 6.24 -8.56 -5.84
CA ASN A 103 5.97 -7.66 -6.96
C ASN A 103 6.12 -6.21 -6.50
N SER A 104 6.93 -5.43 -7.20
CA SER A 104 7.31 -4.09 -6.83
C SER A 104 6.96 -3.05 -7.90
N GLY A 105 6.98 -1.79 -7.50
CA GLY A 105 6.82 -0.63 -8.37
C GLY A 105 5.51 -0.65 -9.12
N SER A 106 5.59 -0.44 -10.42
CA SER A 106 4.43 -0.37 -11.30
C SER A 106 3.67 -1.70 -11.52
N ARG A 107 4.03 -2.79 -10.82
CA ARG A 107 3.26 -4.04 -10.78
C ARG A 107 2.28 -4.12 -9.60
N VAL A 108 2.29 -3.10 -8.75
CA VAL A 108 1.29 -2.87 -7.70
C VAL A 108 0.50 -1.63 -8.08
N LEU A 109 -0.80 -1.77 -8.24
CA LEU A 109 -1.66 -0.63 -8.51
C LEU A 109 -2.04 0.05 -7.20
N THR A 110 -1.83 1.35 -7.12
CA THR A 110 -2.31 2.19 -6.02
C THR A 110 -3.40 3.13 -6.51
N MET A 111 -4.46 3.28 -5.72
CA MET A 111 -5.57 4.19 -6.02
C MET A 111 -5.95 5.01 -4.79
N VAL A 112 -6.32 6.26 -5.02
CA VAL A 112 -6.89 7.17 -4.01
C VAL A 112 -8.28 7.57 -4.48
N ASP A 113 -9.31 7.21 -3.73
CA ASP A 113 -10.72 7.51 -4.02
C ASP A 113 -11.15 7.15 -5.45
N GLY A 114 -10.50 6.18 -6.09
CA GLY A 114 -10.74 5.77 -7.48
C GLY A 114 -9.76 6.33 -8.50
N ALA A 115 -8.97 7.35 -8.18
CA ALA A 115 -7.90 7.84 -9.04
C ALA A 115 -6.67 6.93 -8.97
N LYS A 116 -6.18 6.44 -10.11
CA LYS A 116 -4.95 5.64 -10.21
C LYS A 116 -3.73 6.54 -10.03
N THR A 117 -2.83 6.16 -9.12
CA THR A 117 -1.63 6.97 -8.80
C THR A 117 -0.36 6.49 -9.50
N ASN A 118 -0.42 5.37 -10.23
CA ASN A 118 0.69 4.93 -11.05
C ASN A 118 0.78 5.81 -12.30
N THR A 119 1.84 6.61 -12.41
CA THR A 119 2.04 7.53 -13.52
C THR A 119 2.91 6.96 -14.62
N SER A 120 2.89 7.60 -15.76
CA SER A 120 3.56 7.16 -16.98
C SER A 120 4.99 7.68 -17.13
N ILE A 121 5.45 8.60 -16.25
CA ILE A 121 6.73 9.32 -16.41
C ILE A 121 7.95 8.58 -15.86
N PHE A 122 7.81 7.62 -14.94
CA PHE A 122 8.96 6.95 -14.33
C PHE A 122 9.18 5.53 -14.82
N SER A 123 10.46 5.14 -14.94
CA SER A 123 10.84 3.79 -15.35
C SER A 123 10.33 2.69 -14.40
N ASN A 124 10.22 2.99 -13.10
CA ASN A 124 9.87 2.00 -12.08
C ASN A 124 8.46 2.14 -11.51
N GLY A 125 7.66 3.10 -11.97
CA GLY A 125 6.39 3.46 -11.35
C GLY A 125 6.59 3.95 -9.92
N ARG A 126 6.07 5.11 -9.60
CA ARG A 126 6.15 5.64 -8.24
C ARG A 126 4.89 5.32 -7.48
N PHE A 127 5.07 5.06 -6.25
CA PHE A 127 4.03 5.15 -5.25
C PHE A 127 3.90 6.60 -4.78
N ILE A 128 2.73 7.00 -4.30
CA ILE A 128 2.46 8.35 -3.80
C ILE A 128 3.62 8.85 -2.94
N THR A 129 4.25 9.92 -3.35
CA THR A 129 5.35 10.54 -2.64
C THR A 129 4.82 11.08 -1.31
N GLY A 130 5.37 10.61 -0.20
CA GLY A 130 5.08 11.13 1.13
C GLY A 130 3.63 11.03 1.59
N ALA A 131 2.88 10.02 1.15
CA ALA A 131 1.46 9.88 1.44
C ALA A 131 1.13 10.08 2.92
N SER A 132 0.40 11.16 3.22
CA SER A 132 -0.02 11.54 4.55
C SER A 132 -1.01 10.53 5.15
N GLY A 133 -0.79 10.11 6.40
CA GLY A 133 -1.71 9.26 7.15
C GLY A 133 -2.98 9.94 7.65
N PHE A 134 -3.15 11.26 7.43
CA PHE A 134 -4.32 12.01 7.90
C PHE A 134 -5.55 11.80 7.03
N ASN A 135 -6.72 11.87 7.67
CA ASN A 135 -8.04 11.80 7.03
C ASN A 135 -8.24 10.57 6.13
N LEU A 136 -7.61 9.46 6.47
CA LEU A 136 -7.91 8.18 5.84
C LEU A 136 -9.18 7.58 6.46
N GLY A 137 -10.10 7.12 5.62
CA GLY A 137 -11.26 6.32 6.01
C GLY A 137 -10.85 4.87 6.19
N ARG A 138 -10.11 4.35 5.21
CA ARG A 138 -9.54 3.01 5.23
C ARG A 138 -8.42 2.84 4.21
N VAL A 139 -7.60 1.84 4.45
CA VAL A 139 -6.57 1.33 3.56
C VAL A 139 -6.89 -0.13 3.29
N GLU A 140 -7.16 -0.49 2.04
CA GLU A 140 -7.39 -1.86 1.63
C GLU A 140 -6.23 -2.37 0.78
N VAL A 141 -5.79 -3.60 1.04
CA VAL A 141 -4.84 -4.31 0.18
C VAL A 141 -5.47 -5.61 -0.28
N VAL A 142 -5.61 -5.78 -1.60
CA VAL A 142 -6.03 -7.04 -2.21
C VAL A 142 -4.85 -7.62 -2.97
N ARG A 143 -4.46 -8.85 -2.63
CA ARG A 143 -3.25 -9.48 -3.18
C ARG A 143 -3.56 -10.35 -4.38
N GLY A 144 -2.51 -10.63 -5.18
CA GLY A 144 -2.59 -11.43 -6.40
C GLY A 144 -3.18 -10.66 -7.59
N ALA A 145 -3.48 -11.36 -8.68
CA ALA A 145 -3.94 -10.77 -9.93
C ALA A 145 -5.29 -10.05 -9.79
N GLN A 146 -5.30 -8.73 -9.99
CA GLN A 146 -6.49 -7.89 -9.87
C GLN A 146 -6.83 -7.12 -11.17
N SER A 147 -6.14 -7.38 -12.27
CA SER A 147 -6.40 -6.67 -13.54
C SER A 147 -7.81 -6.87 -14.07
N THR A 148 -8.48 -7.96 -13.73
CA THR A 148 -9.90 -8.19 -14.09
C THR A 148 -10.86 -7.12 -13.59
N LEU A 149 -10.52 -6.42 -12.50
CA LEU A 149 -11.33 -5.30 -12.00
C LEU A 149 -10.72 -3.94 -12.29
N TYR A 150 -9.38 -3.86 -12.25
CA TYR A 150 -8.67 -2.59 -12.19
C TYR A 150 -7.81 -2.29 -13.42
N GLY A 151 -7.66 -3.26 -14.36
CA GLY A 151 -6.85 -3.10 -15.57
C GLY A 151 -5.35 -3.21 -15.29
N SER A 152 -4.55 -2.44 -16.02
CA SER A 152 -3.09 -2.48 -15.95
C SER A 152 -2.52 -2.25 -14.56
N SER A 153 -1.31 -2.76 -14.33
CA SER A 153 -0.48 -2.58 -13.12
C SER A 153 -0.93 -3.35 -11.88
N ALA A 154 -1.99 -4.14 -11.93
CA ALA A 154 -2.50 -4.91 -10.80
C ALA A 154 -2.02 -6.37 -10.80
N ILE A 155 -0.72 -6.60 -11.03
CA ILE A 155 -0.08 -7.93 -11.06
C ILE A 155 0.10 -8.49 -9.65
N GLY A 156 0.77 -7.75 -8.76
CA GLY A 156 1.01 -8.16 -7.37
C GLY A 156 -0.21 -7.96 -6.49
N GLY A 157 -1.06 -7.01 -6.86
CA GLY A 157 -2.25 -6.63 -6.11
C GLY A 157 -2.61 -5.17 -6.30
N VAL A 158 -3.57 -4.73 -5.50
CA VAL A 158 -4.01 -3.32 -5.44
C VAL A 158 -3.96 -2.81 -4.01
N LEU A 159 -3.55 -1.56 -3.86
CA LEU A 159 -3.61 -0.76 -2.64
C LEU A 159 -4.63 0.36 -2.86
N LEU A 160 -5.70 0.34 -2.09
CA LEU A 160 -6.79 1.29 -2.18
C LEU A 160 -6.80 2.18 -0.94
N LEU A 161 -6.69 3.47 -1.15
CA LEU A 161 -6.79 4.49 -0.13
C LEU A 161 -8.12 5.21 -0.29
N GLU A 162 -8.91 5.23 0.75
CA GLU A 162 -10.17 5.95 0.77
C GLU A 162 -10.11 7.10 1.77
N THR A 163 -10.43 8.31 1.30
CA THR A 163 -10.60 9.48 2.17
C THR A 163 -11.81 9.27 3.07
N ARG A 164 -11.67 9.67 4.34
CA ARG A 164 -12.71 9.49 5.35
C ARG A 164 -14.03 10.12 4.90
N GLN A 165 -15.10 9.35 4.99
CA GLN A 165 -16.45 9.87 4.91
C GLN A 165 -16.81 10.54 6.24
N GLY A 166 -17.34 11.77 6.21
CA GLY A 166 -17.86 12.44 7.37
C GLY A 166 -19.10 11.74 7.89
N ARG A 167 -19.22 11.60 9.21
CA ARG A 167 -20.44 11.05 9.83
C ARG A 167 -20.61 11.57 11.23
N GLY A 168 -21.89 11.73 11.63
CA GLY A 168 -22.29 12.11 12.96
C GLY A 168 -21.99 13.57 13.30
N THR A 169 -22.12 13.93 14.58
CA THR A 169 -21.91 15.30 15.04
C THR A 169 -20.55 15.84 14.61
N PRO A 170 -20.51 17.08 14.07
CA PRO A 170 -19.27 17.73 13.68
C PRO A 170 -18.23 17.75 14.82
N ARG A 171 -17.01 17.39 14.49
CA ARG A 171 -15.87 17.37 15.41
C ARG A 171 -14.61 17.78 14.68
N TYR A 172 -13.80 18.55 15.36
CA TYR A 172 -12.57 19.09 14.83
C TYR A 172 -11.40 18.69 15.72
N THR A 173 -10.24 18.52 15.15
CA THR A 173 -9.01 18.17 15.87
C THR A 173 -7.87 19.02 15.35
N PHE A 174 -7.17 19.68 16.27
CA PHE A 174 -5.92 20.37 16.00
C PHE A 174 -4.79 19.57 16.64
N THR A 175 -3.76 19.25 15.87
CA THR A 175 -2.62 18.43 16.31
C THR A 175 -1.34 19.22 16.13
N ASN A 176 -0.53 19.31 17.20
CA ASN A 176 0.86 19.74 17.13
C ASN A 176 1.76 18.63 17.69
N GLU A 177 2.87 18.37 17.01
CA GLU A 177 3.86 17.39 17.42
C GLU A 177 5.27 17.95 17.19
N LEU A 178 6.15 17.77 18.15
CA LEU A 178 7.56 18.09 18.10
C LEU A 178 8.35 16.77 18.24
N GLY A 179 9.53 16.70 17.64
CA GLY A 179 10.30 15.47 17.71
C GLY A 179 11.78 15.64 17.43
N SER A 180 12.46 14.50 17.44
CA SER A 180 13.87 14.39 17.04
C SER A 180 14.13 15.02 15.68
N PHE A 181 15.35 15.45 15.41
CA PHE A 181 15.79 16.04 14.14
C PHE A 181 15.00 17.31 13.76
N ASN A 182 14.75 18.18 14.75
CA ASN A 182 13.96 19.41 14.60
C ASN A 182 12.62 19.17 13.89
N SER A 183 12.03 17.98 14.09
CA SER A 183 10.77 17.65 13.46
C SER A 183 9.62 18.43 14.08
N PHE A 184 8.79 18.99 13.21
CA PHE A 184 7.59 19.71 13.58
C PHE A 184 6.42 19.28 12.68
N LEU A 185 5.27 19.02 13.31
CA LEU A 185 4.00 18.74 12.64
C LEU A 185 2.92 19.64 13.19
N THR A 186 2.17 20.27 12.30
CA THR A 186 0.89 20.91 12.59
C THR A 186 -0.17 20.35 11.66
N ALA A 187 -1.30 19.92 12.20
CA ALA A 187 -2.43 19.43 11.40
C ALA A 187 -3.76 19.93 11.97
N PHE A 188 -4.68 20.24 11.08
CA PHE A 188 -6.07 20.54 11.39
C PHE A 188 -6.96 19.61 10.58
N GLN A 189 -7.90 18.94 11.23
CA GLN A 189 -8.84 18.04 10.58
C GLN A 189 -10.23 18.18 11.17
N GLY A 190 -11.25 17.95 10.35
CA GLY A 190 -12.65 17.99 10.76
C GLY A 190 -13.47 16.96 10.00
N GLN A 191 -14.56 16.53 10.62
CA GLN A 191 -15.54 15.64 9.99
C GLN A 191 -16.89 15.79 10.68
N GLY A 192 -17.97 15.47 9.97
CA GLY A 192 -19.32 15.49 10.53
C GLY A 192 -20.39 15.48 9.47
N GLU A 193 -21.63 15.63 9.92
CA GLU A 193 -22.83 15.77 9.11
C GLU A 193 -23.43 17.18 9.31
N ALA A 194 -23.96 17.75 8.23
CA ALA A 194 -24.67 19.02 8.23
C ALA A 194 -25.92 18.90 7.33
N GLY A 195 -27.02 18.43 7.90
CA GLY A 195 -28.21 18.04 7.14
C GLY A 195 -27.89 16.81 6.26
N GLU A 196 -28.16 16.93 4.96
CA GLU A 196 -27.89 15.90 3.96
C GLU A 196 -26.41 15.84 3.50
N LEU A 197 -25.54 16.69 4.07
CA LEU A 197 -24.15 16.80 3.69
C LEU A 197 -23.25 16.13 4.72
N ASP A 198 -22.55 15.07 4.31
CA ASP A 198 -21.41 14.50 5.02
C ASP A 198 -20.13 15.20 4.58
N PHE A 199 -19.27 15.57 5.51
CA PHE A 199 -18.01 16.24 5.19
C PHE A 199 -16.84 15.72 6.02
N SER A 200 -15.67 15.65 5.41
CA SER A 200 -14.41 15.54 6.11
C SER A 200 -13.32 16.35 5.42
N PHE A 201 -12.34 16.79 6.17
CA PHE A 201 -11.18 17.48 5.64
C PHE A 201 -9.97 17.38 6.57
N HIS A 202 -8.78 17.57 6.00
CA HIS A 202 -7.56 17.88 6.74
C HIS A 202 -6.67 18.86 5.97
N ALA A 203 -5.81 19.53 6.71
CA ALA A 203 -4.65 20.26 6.22
C ALA A 203 -3.50 20.04 7.21
N ALA A 204 -2.31 19.73 6.72
CA ALA A 204 -1.14 19.46 7.55
C ALA A 204 0.13 20.02 6.93
N SER A 205 1.08 20.40 7.79
CA SER A 205 2.45 20.76 7.43
C SER A 205 3.41 19.99 8.33
N GLN A 206 4.39 19.36 7.74
CA GLN A 206 5.44 18.60 8.42
C GLN A 206 6.80 19.07 7.92
N GLU A 207 7.76 19.22 8.82
CA GLU A 207 9.14 19.57 8.53
C GLU A 207 10.05 18.71 9.39
N SER A 208 11.23 18.35 8.87
CA SER A 208 12.27 17.64 9.61
C SER A 208 13.62 17.87 8.95
N ASP A 209 14.66 18.09 9.77
CA ASP A 209 16.04 18.11 9.27
C ASP A 209 16.53 16.69 8.95
N ASN A 210 15.79 15.66 9.41
CA ASN A 210 16.21 14.26 9.40
C ASN A 210 17.58 14.06 10.09
N GLU A 211 18.06 12.82 10.17
CA GLU A 211 19.30 12.50 10.90
C GLU A 211 20.56 12.68 10.05
N LEU A 212 20.43 12.39 8.75
CA LEU A 212 21.56 12.45 7.83
C LEU A 212 21.78 13.88 7.36
N SER A 213 23.04 14.26 7.17
CA SER A 213 23.36 15.56 6.60
C SER A 213 22.73 15.71 5.21
N ASP A 214 22.23 16.90 4.92
CA ASP A 214 21.58 17.23 3.65
C ASP A 214 20.39 16.33 3.29
N ASN A 215 19.61 15.89 4.30
CA ASN A 215 18.43 15.04 4.15
C ASN A 215 17.15 15.72 4.68
N GLU A 216 17.12 17.03 4.72
CA GLU A 216 15.94 17.80 5.15
C GLU A 216 14.71 17.52 4.27
N GLY A 217 13.54 17.52 4.89
CA GLY A 217 12.27 17.30 4.20
C GLY A 217 11.16 18.20 4.71
N LYS A 218 10.31 18.63 3.78
CA LYS A 218 9.08 19.37 4.04
C LYS A 218 7.94 18.72 3.28
N MET A 219 6.82 18.52 3.96
CA MET A 219 5.62 17.98 3.35
C MET A 219 4.41 18.81 3.78
N LYS A 220 3.63 19.26 2.81
CA LYS A 220 2.30 19.83 3.03
C LYS A 220 1.28 18.90 2.42
N SER A 221 0.19 18.67 3.12
CA SER A 221 -0.90 17.83 2.62
C SER A 221 -2.25 18.41 2.96
N TYR A 222 -3.22 18.15 2.08
CA TYR A 222 -4.62 18.38 2.35
C TYR A 222 -5.45 17.22 1.83
N SER A 223 -6.65 17.06 2.35
CA SER A 223 -7.73 16.34 1.70
C SER A 223 -9.07 16.90 2.13
N PHE A 224 -10.07 16.69 1.30
CA PHE A 224 -11.46 16.83 1.67
C PHE A 224 -12.31 15.78 0.97
N ARG A 225 -13.46 15.47 1.58
CA ARG A 225 -14.52 14.69 0.98
C ARG A 225 -15.86 15.28 1.40
N LEU A 226 -16.74 15.43 0.42
CA LEU A 226 -18.11 15.88 0.58
C LEU A 226 -19.02 14.86 -0.08
N ASP A 227 -19.96 14.31 0.66
CA ASP A 227 -21.01 13.40 0.13
C ASP A 227 -22.36 14.06 0.46
N TYR A 228 -23.22 14.16 -0.54
CA TYR A 228 -24.54 14.80 -0.42
C TYR A 228 -25.65 13.87 -0.93
N ASP A 229 -26.63 13.60 -0.09
CA ASP A 229 -27.78 12.79 -0.45
C ASP A 229 -28.81 13.65 -1.19
N LEU A 230 -28.80 13.55 -2.53
CA LEU A 230 -29.79 14.22 -3.41
C LEU A 230 -31.20 13.69 -3.20
N SER A 231 -31.31 12.43 -2.80
CA SER A 231 -32.55 11.74 -2.47
C SER A 231 -32.26 10.48 -1.66
N GLU A 232 -33.28 9.80 -1.15
CA GLU A 232 -33.14 8.52 -0.43
C GLU A 232 -32.34 7.44 -1.21
N ASN A 233 -32.28 7.58 -2.53
CA ASN A 233 -31.69 6.58 -3.42
C ASN A 233 -30.47 7.10 -4.20
N THR A 234 -30.12 8.38 -4.08
CA THR A 234 -29.07 8.98 -4.91
C THR A 234 -28.15 9.86 -4.07
N THR A 235 -26.89 9.48 -4.03
CA THR A 235 -25.78 10.22 -3.40
C THR A 235 -24.84 10.74 -4.46
N VAL A 236 -24.39 11.97 -4.33
CA VAL A 236 -23.28 12.54 -5.10
C VAL A 236 -22.13 12.84 -4.16
N GLY A 237 -20.91 12.64 -4.61
CA GLY A 237 -19.74 12.91 -3.79
C GLY A 237 -18.59 13.48 -4.60
N ILE A 238 -17.75 14.24 -3.91
CA ILE A 238 -16.48 14.74 -4.43
C ILE A 238 -15.41 14.61 -3.34
N SER A 239 -14.24 14.18 -3.74
CA SER A 239 -13.05 14.16 -2.88
C SER A 239 -11.84 14.73 -3.60
N SER A 240 -10.92 15.29 -2.84
CA SER A 240 -9.60 15.66 -3.32
C SER A 240 -8.56 15.40 -2.25
N ARG A 241 -7.38 14.97 -2.68
CA ARG A 241 -6.21 14.79 -1.84
C ARG A 241 -4.99 15.34 -2.56
N GLY A 242 -4.24 16.24 -1.89
CA GLY A 242 -3.02 16.82 -2.43
C GLY A 242 -1.85 16.64 -1.47
N GLU A 243 -0.67 16.39 -2.03
CA GLU A 243 0.59 16.27 -1.30
C GLU A 243 1.68 17.02 -2.05
N PHE A 244 2.39 17.88 -1.32
CA PHE A 244 3.43 18.76 -1.83
C PHE A 244 4.68 18.50 -1.01
N THR A 245 5.70 17.92 -1.62
CA THR A 245 6.91 17.52 -0.94
C THR A 245 8.14 18.21 -1.52
N ASP A 246 9.05 18.58 -0.64
CA ASP A 246 10.35 19.15 -1.00
C ASP A 246 11.38 18.55 -0.04
N TYR A 247 12.25 17.67 -0.54
CA TYR A 247 13.19 16.94 0.28
C TYR A 247 14.53 16.74 -0.42
N SER A 248 15.56 16.48 0.36
CA SER A 248 16.86 16.08 -0.15
C SER A 248 17.02 14.56 -0.03
N ASN A 249 17.43 13.91 -1.12
CA ASN A 249 17.75 12.49 -1.07
C ASN A 249 18.99 12.26 -0.21
N PRO A 250 18.99 11.27 0.68
CA PRO A 250 20.15 10.92 1.46
C PRO A 250 21.28 10.45 0.55
N VAL A 251 22.48 10.82 0.92
CA VAL A 251 23.71 10.41 0.23
C VAL A 251 24.16 9.07 0.77
N GLY A 252 24.45 8.12 -0.10
CA GLY A 252 25.06 6.85 0.28
C GLY A 252 26.58 7.00 0.59
N ASP A 253 27.21 5.91 0.98
CA ASP A 253 28.59 5.86 1.51
C ASP A 253 29.71 5.82 0.45
N LEU A 254 29.40 5.68 -0.85
CA LEU A 254 30.43 5.49 -1.93
C LEU A 254 30.87 6.80 -2.46
N THR A 255 30.84 7.84 -2.39
CA THR A 255 31.17 9.16 -2.94
C THR A 255 29.94 10.05 -2.94
N PRO A 256 29.96 11.15 -2.23
CA PRO A 256 28.79 11.98 -2.22
C PRO A 256 28.49 12.45 -3.64
N PRO A 257 27.42 11.97 -4.30
CA PRO A 257 26.88 12.69 -5.43
C PRO A 257 26.48 14.06 -4.92
N PRO A 258 26.40 15.08 -5.78
CA PRO A 258 25.81 16.36 -5.37
C PRO A 258 24.43 16.06 -4.75
N SER A 259 24.16 16.65 -3.59
CA SER A 259 22.86 16.49 -2.91
C SER A 259 21.74 16.71 -3.93
N THR A 260 20.87 15.74 -4.06
CA THR A 260 19.76 15.78 -5.01
C THR A 260 18.52 16.26 -4.26
N ARG A 261 18.08 17.46 -4.56
CA ARG A 261 16.80 17.96 -4.05
C ARG A 261 15.67 17.52 -4.96
N VAL A 262 14.60 17.03 -4.37
CA VAL A 262 13.39 16.57 -5.04
C VAL A 262 12.23 17.42 -4.61
N GLN A 263 11.48 17.90 -5.58
CA GLN A 263 10.15 18.49 -5.40
C GLN A 263 9.15 17.60 -6.11
N SER A 264 8.07 17.22 -5.42
CA SER A 264 6.98 16.46 -6.01
C SER A 264 5.66 16.97 -5.48
N ASP A 265 4.78 17.33 -6.40
CA ASP A 265 3.44 17.83 -6.16
C ASP A 265 2.46 16.86 -6.79
N THR A 266 1.55 16.30 -6.00
CA THR A 266 0.55 15.32 -6.46
C THR A 266 -0.83 15.75 -6.01
N ILE A 267 -1.80 15.75 -6.93
CA ILE A 267 -3.20 16.06 -6.65
C ILE A 267 -4.08 14.97 -7.26
N ALA A 268 -4.88 14.32 -6.43
CA ALA A 268 -5.94 13.40 -6.84
C ALA A 268 -7.30 14.06 -6.61
N VAL A 269 -8.20 13.95 -7.58
CA VAL A 269 -9.60 14.40 -7.49
C VAL A 269 -10.50 13.29 -7.96
N SER A 270 -11.60 13.07 -7.27
CA SER A 270 -12.64 12.12 -7.68
C SER A 270 -14.02 12.68 -7.42
N ALA A 271 -14.94 12.48 -8.34
CA ALA A 271 -16.34 12.80 -8.17
C ALA A 271 -17.20 11.61 -8.59
N TYR A 272 -18.31 11.37 -7.92
CA TYR A 272 -19.18 10.26 -8.24
C TYR A 272 -20.66 10.58 -8.08
N VAL A 273 -21.48 9.83 -8.81
CA VAL A 273 -22.91 9.71 -8.60
C VAL A 273 -23.23 8.24 -8.36
N LYS A 274 -23.89 7.92 -7.26
CA LYS A 274 -24.37 6.57 -6.94
C LYS A 274 -25.88 6.62 -6.81
N THR A 275 -26.57 5.76 -7.56
CA THR A 275 -28.02 5.60 -7.47
C THR A 275 -28.35 4.13 -7.23
N SER A 276 -29.19 3.86 -6.22
CA SER A 276 -29.63 2.50 -5.87
C SER A 276 -31.16 2.44 -5.98
N ARG A 277 -31.68 1.43 -6.70
CA ARG A 277 -33.11 1.15 -6.83
C ARG A 277 -33.34 -0.33 -6.69
N GLU A 278 -34.12 -0.72 -5.66
CA GLU A 278 -34.41 -2.13 -5.38
C GLU A 278 -33.15 -3.01 -5.43
N ASN A 279 -33.04 -3.81 -6.49
CA ASN A 279 -31.93 -4.74 -6.70
C ASN A 279 -30.83 -4.23 -7.65
N TRP A 280 -30.87 -2.95 -8.06
CA TRP A 280 -29.92 -2.38 -9.02
C TRP A 280 -29.25 -1.12 -8.48
N THR A 281 -27.94 -1.14 -8.37
CA THR A 281 -27.09 0.01 -8.01
C THR A 281 -26.22 0.38 -9.20
N GLN A 282 -26.23 1.65 -9.56
CA GLN A 282 -25.31 2.25 -10.52
C GLN A 282 -24.37 3.21 -9.82
N LYS A 283 -23.10 3.19 -10.20
CA LYS A 283 -22.12 4.19 -9.79
C LYS A 283 -21.37 4.68 -11.01
N PHE A 284 -21.37 5.98 -11.23
CA PHE A 284 -20.51 6.66 -12.19
C PHE A 284 -19.46 7.42 -11.42
N THR A 285 -18.18 7.26 -11.78
CA THR A 285 -17.05 7.93 -11.13
C THR A 285 -16.18 8.59 -12.19
N ALA A 286 -15.86 9.86 -12.01
CA ALA A 286 -14.84 10.57 -12.77
C ALA A 286 -13.68 10.87 -11.83
N SER A 287 -12.46 10.54 -12.23
CA SER A 287 -11.29 10.81 -11.41
C SER A 287 -10.11 11.32 -12.23
N MET A 288 -9.23 12.05 -11.57
CA MET A 288 -8.02 12.62 -12.13
C MET A 288 -6.90 12.52 -11.09
N LEU A 289 -5.71 12.22 -11.57
CA LEU A 289 -4.45 12.45 -10.86
C LEU A 289 -3.61 13.39 -11.69
N ASP A 290 -2.99 14.37 -11.05
CA ASP A 290 -1.98 15.26 -11.62
C ASP A 290 -0.70 15.15 -10.78
N GLU A 291 0.45 14.98 -11.42
CA GLU A 291 1.76 14.86 -10.76
C GLU A 291 2.79 15.73 -11.48
N TYR A 292 3.42 16.62 -10.71
CA TYR A 292 4.63 17.32 -11.09
C TYR A 292 5.82 16.78 -10.30
N TYR A 293 6.93 16.51 -10.98
CA TYR A 293 8.15 16.05 -10.36
C TYR A 293 9.38 16.76 -10.90
N ARG A 294 10.23 17.22 -9.99
CA ARG A 294 11.51 17.86 -10.31
C ARG A 294 12.60 17.34 -9.39
N GLN A 295 13.70 16.91 -9.98
CA GLN A 295 14.91 16.51 -9.27
C GLN A 295 16.08 17.34 -9.77
N THR A 296 16.89 17.89 -8.85
CA THR A 296 18.17 18.57 -9.12
C THR A 296 19.33 17.58 -8.96
N GLY A 297 20.52 17.92 -9.43
CA GLY A 297 21.67 17.01 -9.41
C GLY A 297 21.76 16.24 -10.72
N PHE A 298 21.04 15.16 -10.87
CA PHE A 298 20.66 14.62 -12.18
C PHE A 298 19.34 15.28 -12.56
N ILE A 299 19.37 16.24 -13.47
CA ILE A 299 18.19 17.03 -13.81
C ILE A 299 17.12 16.11 -14.42
N TYR A 300 16.06 15.88 -13.67
CA TYR A 300 14.86 15.21 -14.14
C TYR A 300 13.65 16.10 -13.82
N ILE A 301 12.87 16.41 -14.82
CA ILE A 301 11.62 17.18 -14.69
C ILE A 301 10.58 16.44 -15.51
N GLY A 302 9.45 16.13 -14.90
CA GLY A 302 8.35 15.44 -15.56
C GLY A 302 7.01 15.87 -15.02
N ASP A 303 6.03 15.83 -15.90
CA ASP A 303 4.61 16.07 -15.62
C ASP A 303 3.82 14.85 -16.09
N ALA A 304 2.82 14.44 -15.31
CA ALA A 304 1.90 13.37 -15.71
C ALA A 304 0.49 13.63 -15.21
N ALA A 305 -0.48 13.26 -16.04
CA ALA A 305 -1.87 13.25 -15.66
C ALA A 305 -2.55 11.91 -16.03
N ASN A 306 -3.39 11.42 -15.14
CA ASN A 306 -4.23 10.25 -15.38
C ASN A 306 -5.69 10.66 -15.21
N TRP A 307 -6.51 10.48 -16.22
CA TRP A 307 -7.95 10.71 -16.19
C TRP A 307 -8.67 9.37 -16.27
N SER A 308 -9.79 9.22 -15.55
CA SER A 308 -10.63 8.06 -15.75
C SER A 308 -12.11 8.38 -15.58
N LEU A 309 -12.92 7.71 -16.40
CA LEU A 309 -14.37 7.63 -16.29
C LEU A 309 -14.73 6.17 -16.10
N ASP A 310 -15.41 5.85 -15.03
CA ASP A 310 -15.79 4.48 -14.66
C ASP A 310 -17.30 4.42 -14.43
N TRP A 311 -17.99 3.51 -15.13
CA TRP A 311 -19.39 3.24 -14.93
C TRP A 311 -19.59 1.80 -14.51
N GLN A 312 -20.07 1.60 -13.30
CA GLN A 312 -20.35 0.30 -12.72
C GLN A 312 -21.83 0.10 -12.48
N ASN A 313 -22.31 -1.09 -12.83
CA ASN A 313 -23.65 -1.58 -12.51
C ASN A 313 -23.53 -2.81 -11.62
N THR A 314 -24.30 -2.85 -10.56
CA THR A 314 -24.42 -3.99 -9.64
C THR A 314 -25.88 -4.38 -9.59
N VAL A 315 -26.19 -5.62 -9.95
CA VAL A 315 -27.56 -6.16 -10.00
C VAL A 315 -27.65 -7.41 -9.12
N ASP A 316 -28.48 -7.36 -8.10
CA ASP A 316 -28.86 -8.53 -7.31
C ASP A 316 -29.96 -9.28 -8.06
N VAL A 317 -29.57 -10.29 -8.87
CA VAL A 317 -30.49 -11.08 -9.70
C VAL A 317 -31.37 -11.98 -8.85
N SER A 318 -30.79 -12.49 -7.76
CA SER A 318 -31.47 -13.28 -6.73
C SER A 318 -30.64 -13.20 -5.43
N ASP A 319 -31.17 -13.77 -4.35
CA ASP A 319 -30.45 -13.87 -3.07
C ASP A 319 -29.10 -14.60 -3.19
N SER A 320 -28.92 -15.41 -4.23
CA SER A 320 -27.73 -16.22 -4.46
C SER A 320 -26.87 -15.78 -5.65
N LEU A 321 -27.28 -14.76 -6.41
CA LEU A 321 -26.57 -14.29 -7.61
C LEU A 321 -26.56 -12.77 -7.70
N ARG A 322 -25.38 -12.19 -7.61
CA ARG A 322 -25.10 -10.78 -7.92
C ARG A 322 -24.25 -10.69 -9.18
N LEU A 323 -24.61 -9.81 -10.08
CA LEU A 323 -23.84 -9.46 -11.27
C LEU A 323 -23.26 -8.05 -11.12
N VAL A 324 -21.98 -7.89 -11.43
CA VAL A 324 -21.29 -6.60 -11.50
C VAL A 324 -20.76 -6.46 -12.92
N ALA A 325 -21.10 -5.39 -13.61
CA ALA A 325 -20.60 -5.12 -14.95
C ALA A 325 -20.37 -3.64 -15.15
N GLY A 326 -19.44 -3.29 -16.01
CA GLY A 326 -19.15 -1.89 -16.25
C GLY A 326 -18.18 -1.65 -17.39
N SER A 327 -17.93 -0.37 -17.61
CA SER A 327 -16.97 0.13 -18.58
C SER A 327 -16.06 1.17 -17.93
N THR A 328 -14.83 1.24 -18.41
CA THR A 328 -13.84 2.23 -17.98
C THR A 328 -13.23 2.88 -19.21
N TRP A 329 -13.11 4.19 -19.22
CA TRP A 329 -12.23 4.93 -20.10
C TRP A 329 -11.13 5.57 -19.28
N GLU A 330 -9.90 5.49 -19.76
CA GLU A 330 -8.72 6.07 -19.12
C GLU A 330 -7.90 6.81 -20.16
N ARG A 331 -7.37 7.97 -19.78
CA ARG A 331 -6.34 8.70 -20.54
C ARG A 331 -5.15 8.94 -19.65
N GLN A 332 -3.99 8.54 -20.13
CA GLN A 332 -2.71 8.86 -19.52
C GLN A 332 -2.00 9.89 -20.39
N GLU A 333 -1.51 10.93 -19.76
CA GLU A 333 -0.70 11.97 -20.39
C GLU A 333 0.61 12.09 -19.61
N GLY A 334 1.69 12.47 -20.29
CA GLY A 334 2.96 12.71 -19.60
C GLY A 334 4.07 13.15 -20.55
N ASN A 335 5.01 13.86 -19.95
CA ASN A 335 6.26 14.24 -20.58
C ASN A 335 7.38 14.28 -19.53
N ASP A 336 8.60 14.16 -19.97
CA ASP A 336 9.76 14.50 -19.18
C ASP A 336 10.88 15.05 -20.09
N ASN A 337 12.01 15.41 -19.49
CA ASN A 337 13.14 15.94 -20.28
C ASN A 337 13.83 14.88 -21.18
N SER A 338 13.37 13.61 -21.17
CA SER A 338 13.88 12.56 -22.05
C SER A 338 12.87 12.09 -23.11
N PHE A 339 11.59 12.44 -23.03
CA PHE A 339 10.59 12.16 -24.06
C PHE A 339 9.56 13.30 -24.17
N PRO A 340 9.00 13.54 -25.38
CA PRO A 340 8.02 14.60 -25.61
C PRO A 340 6.68 14.25 -24.97
N GLU A 341 5.79 15.23 -24.91
CA GLU A 341 4.39 15.02 -24.52
C GLU A 341 3.80 13.83 -25.28
N SER A 342 3.28 12.88 -24.50
CA SER A 342 2.76 11.62 -24.99
C SER A 342 1.43 11.31 -24.29
N GLU A 343 0.49 10.71 -25.02
CA GLU A 343 -0.82 10.34 -24.50
C GLU A 343 -1.21 8.91 -24.91
N SER A 344 -2.03 8.27 -24.12
CA SER A 344 -2.61 6.97 -24.41
C SER A 344 -4.00 6.84 -23.81
N ASP A 345 -4.96 6.50 -24.65
CA ASP A 345 -6.30 6.12 -24.22
C ASP A 345 -6.39 4.61 -24.00
N ASN A 346 -7.23 4.20 -23.05
CA ASN A 346 -7.64 2.83 -22.82
C ASN A 346 -9.16 2.76 -22.66
N TRP A 347 -9.80 1.83 -23.36
CA TRP A 347 -11.19 1.47 -23.16
C TRP A 347 -11.28 0.06 -22.60
N ALA A 348 -12.14 -0.14 -21.63
CA ALA A 348 -12.31 -1.46 -21.07
C ALA A 348 -13.77 -1.78 -20.73
N LEU A 349 -14.10 -3.06 -20.87
CA LEU A 349 -15.36 -3.66 -20.42
C LEU A 349 -15.05 -4.78 -19.43
N PHE A 350 -15.79 -4.84 -18.33
CA PHE A 350 -15.67 -5.91 -17.37
C PHE A 350 -17.02 -6.46 -16.93
N ALA A 351 -17.02 -7.73 -16.55
CA ALA A 351 -18.19 -8.38 -15.94
C ALA A 351 -17.73 -9.39 -14.89
N GLN A 352 -18.50 -9.53 -13.82
CA GLN A 352 -18.27 -10.45 -12.73
C GLN A 352 -19.59 -11.02 -12.22
N ALA A 353 -19.60 -12.31 -11.91
CA ALA A 353 -20.68 -12.99 -11.19
C ALA A 353 -20.20 -13.36 -9.79
N GLU A 354 -20.99 -13.00 -8.78
CA GLU A 354 -20.82 -13.38 -7.38
C GLU A 354 -21.95 -14.34 -7.02
N ILE A 355 -21.61 -15.57 -6.63
CA ILE A 355 -22.54 -16.69 -6.52
C ILE A 355 -22.47 -17.28 -5.10
N GLU A 356 -23.59 -17.30 -4.40
CA GLU A 356 -23.75 -18.06 -3.16
C GLU A 356 -24.32 -19.45 -3.51
N ALA A 357 -23.42 -20.44 -3.61
CA ALA A 357 -23.78 -21.80 -4.05
C ALA A 357 -24.43 -22.64 -2.91
N GLY A 358 -24.78 -22.01 -1.79
CA GLY A 358 -25.36 -22.65 -0.61
C GLY A 358 -24.33 -23.38 0.25
N LYS A 359 -24.73 -23.79 1.46
CA LYS A 359 -23.87 -24.49 2.45
C LYS A 359 -22.55 -23.78 2.75
N GLY A 360 -22.55 -22.43 2.74
CA GLY A 360 -21.37 -21.58 3.02
C GLY A 360 -20.36 -21.49 1.88
N VAL A 361 -20.71 -21.90 0.66
CA VAL A 361 -19.86 -21.78 -0.53
C VAL A 361 -20.16 -20.50 -1.28
N ASN A 362 -19.14 -19.65 -1.47
CA ASN A 362 -19.17 -18.42 -2.23
C ASN A 362 -18.18 -18.51 -3.39
N LEU A 363 -18.60 -18.15 -4.59
CA LEU A 363 -17.77 -18.16 -5.80
C LEU A 363 -17.82 -16.78 -6.47
N VAL A 364 -16.70 -16.37 -7.05
CA VAL A 364 -16.60 -15.16 -7.86
C VAL A 364 -15.89 -15.52 -9.16
N LEU A 365 -16.52 -15.21 -10.28
CA LEU A 365 -15.99 -15.39 -11.62
C LEU A 365 -16.03 -14.04 -12.34
N GLY A 366 -14.96 -13.64 -12.99
CA GLY A 366 -14.89 -12.37 -13.69
C GLY A 366 -14.00 -12.40 -14.92
N ALA A 367 -14.29 -11.50 -15.86
CA ALA A 367 -13.49 -11.24 -17.05
C ALA A 367 -13.48 -9.73 -17.36
N ARG A 368 -12.40 -9.27 -17.98
CA ARG A 368 -12.21 -7.90 -18.46
C ARG A 368 -11.46 -7.91 -19.77
N HIS A 369 -11.85 -7.03 -20.68
CA HIS A 369 -11.14 -6.74 -21.91
C HIS A 369 -10.73 -5.27 -21.90
N ASP A 370 -9.44 -5.02 -22.07
CA ASP A 370 -8.84 -3.69 -22.18
C ASP A 370 -8.31 -3.50 -23.62
N ASP A 371 -8.49 -2.31 -24.17
CA ASP A 371 -7.98 -1.90 -25.49
C ASP A 371 -7.19 -0.60 -25.37
N TYR A 372 -5.87 -0.74 -25.30
CA TYR A 372 -4.92 0.37 -25.20
C TYR A 372 -4.49 0.83 -26.58
N HIS A 373 -4.59 2.13 -26.84
CA HIS A 373 -4.15 2.72 -28.10
C HIS A 373 -2.68 2.38 -28.45
N ILE A 374 -1.78 2.39 -27.46
CA ILE A 374 -0.34 2.15 -27.69
C ILE A 374 0.06 0.70 -27.42
N ALA A 375 -0.51 0.05 -26.40
CA ALA A 375 -0.06 -1.25 -25.93
C ALA A 375 -0.88 -2.44 -26.47
N GLY A 376 -1.90 -2.17 -27.30
CA GLY A 376 -2.82 -3.19 -27.85
C GLY A 376 -3.81 -3.72 -26.81
N SER A 377 -4.57 -4.75 -27.20
CA SER A 377 -5.66 -5.27 -26.36
C SER A 377 -5.21 -6.44 -25.49
N LYS A 378 -5.80 -6.53 -24.29
CA LYS A 378 -5.60 -7.62 -23.33
C LYS A 378 -6.91 -8.07 -22.72
N THR A 379 -7.05 -9.39 -22.55
CA THR A 379 -8.18 -9.98 -21.83
C THR A 379 -7.67 -10.67 -20.59
N THR A 380 -8.23 -10.32 -19.43
CA THR A 380 -7.92 -10.95 -18.15
C THR A 380 -9.16 -11.61 -17.57
N TRP A 381 -8.92 -12.63 -16.75
CA TRP A 381 -9.98 -13.37 -16.08
C TRP A 381 -9.55 -13.77 -14.67
N ARG A 382 -10.52 -14.01 -13.80
CA ARG A 382 -10.31 -14.54 -12.47
C ARG A 382 -11.41 -15.48 -12.03
N ALA A 383 -11.05 -16.41 -11.17
CA ALA A 383 -11.98 -17.26 -10.44
C ALA A 383 -11.49 -17.38 -9.00
N ASN A 384 -12.38 -17.18 -8.05
CA ASN A 384 -12.06 -17.43 -6.65
C ASN A 384 -13.27 -17.99 -5.91
N GLY A 385 -13.00 -18.68 -4.80
CA GLY A 385 -14.04 -19.27 -3.99
C GLY A 385 -13.65 -19.35 -2.53
N ALA A 386 -14.64 -19.19 -1.67
CA ALA A 386 -14.57 -19.41 -0.24
C ALA A 386 -15.58 -20.46 0.19
N TRP A 387 -15.20 -21.31 1.12
CA TRP A 387 -16.08 -22.28 1.75
C TRP A 387 -15.99 -22.19 3.27
N GLU A 388 -17.04 -21.66 3.89
CA GLU A 388 -17.16 -21.63 5.35
C GLU A 388 -17.71 -22.97 5.85
N LEU A 389 -16.88 -23.69 6.59
CA LEU A 389 -17.23 -24.95 7.23
C LEU A 389 -17.98 -24.71 8.56
N PRO A 390 -18.81 -25.67 9.02
CA PRO A 390 -19.48 -25.59 10.34
C PRO A 390 -18.51 -25.40 11.52
N THR A 391 -17.25 -25.79 11.34
CA THR A 391 -16.16 -25.62 12.33
C THR A 391 -15.66 -24.18 12.45
N LYS A 392 -16.28 -23.22 11.76
CA LYS A 392 -15.80 -21.83 11.65
C LYS A 392 -14.42 -21.73 11.00
N THR A 393 -14.12 -22.67 10.12
CA THR A 393 -12.97 -22.65 9.23
C THR A 393 -13.42 -22.18 7.86
N LYS A 394 -12.82 -21.12 7.34
CA LYS A 394 -12.97 -20.72 5.94
C LYS A 394 -11.82 -21.29 5.12
N LEU A 395 -12.11 -22.10 4.14
CA LEU A 395 -11.17 -22.49 3.07
C LEU A 395 -11.34 -21.54 1.91
N ARG A 396 -10.24 -21.12 1.28
CA ARG A 396 -10.29 -20.22 0.14
C ARG A 396 -9.26 -20.58 -0.91
N ALA A 397 -9.60 -20.30 -2.16
CA ALA A 397 -8.71 -20.45 -3.30
C ALA A 397 -9.02 -19.38 -4.34
N ALA A 398 -7.98 -18.89 -5.01
CA ALA A 398 -8.11 -17.95 -6.12
C ALA A 398 -7.10 -18.27 -7.21
N ILE A 399 -7.48 -17.98 -8.45
CA ILE A 399 -6.63 -18.01 -9.63
C ILE A 399 -7.05 -16.89 -10.56
N GLY A 400 -6.10 -16.25 -11.24
CA GLY A 400 -6.41 -15.19 -12.20
C GLY A 400 -5.19 -14.77 -12.99
N THR A 401 -5.46 -13.93 -13.99
CA THR A 401 -4.46 -13.32 -14.85
C THR A 401 -4.43 -11.82 -14.64
N ALA A 402 -3.27 -11.22 -14.83
CA ALA A 402 -3.09 -9.77 -14.81
C ALA A 402 -2.07 -9.35 -15.87
N PHE A 403 -1.99 -8.06 -16.13
CA PHE A 403 -1.03 -7.50 -17.07
C PHE A 403 -0.56 -6.12 -16.63
N ARG A 404 0.52 -5.66 -17.26
CA ARG A 404 1.03 -4.31 -17.12
C ARG A 404 1.43 -3.76 -18.47
N ALA A 405 0.80 -2.67 -18.88
CA ALA A 405 1.20 -1.90 -20.06
C ALA A 405 2.56 -1.19 -19.80
N PRO A 406 3.45 -1.09 -20.78
CA PRO A 406 4.67 -0.31 -20.66
C PRO A 406 4.34 1.18 -20.53
N ASN A 407 5.11 1.93 -19.72
CA ASN A 407 4.94 3.37 -19.55
C ASN A 407 5.68 4.16 -20.65
N PHE A 408 5.40 5.47 -20.76
CA PHE A 408 5.97 6.34 -21.81
C PHE A 408 7.48 6.43 -21.74
N PHE A 409 8.07 6.48 -20.54
CA PHE A 409 9.51 6.49 -20.39
C PHE A 409 10.16 5.26 -21.08
N ARG A 410 9.62 4.07 -20.86
CA ARG A 410 10.14 2.84 -21.47
C ARG A 410 9.89 2.75 -22.98
N LEU A 411 8.83 3.41 -23.45
CA LEU A 411 8.48 3.42 -24.88
C LEU A 411 9.25 4.49 -25.66
N PHE A 412 9.40 5.70 -25.10
CA PHE A 412 9.73 6.87 -25.88
C PHE A 412 10.97 7.64 -25.41
N SER A 413 11.63 7.23 -24.31
CA SER A 413 12.83 7.92 -23.84
C SER A 413 13.90 8.03 -24.93
N THR A 414 14.44 9.22 -25.10
CA THR A 414 15.54 9.54 -26.01
C THR A 414 16.90 9.58 -25.31
N SER A 415 16.92 9.31 -24.00
CA SER A 415 18.15 9.24 -23.22
C SER A 415 19.00 8.04 -23.66
N SER A 416 20.27 8.26 -23.99
CA SER A 416 21.16 7.15 -24.35
C SER A 416 21.35 6.13 -23.23
N PHE A 417 21.28 6.60 -21.95
CA PHE A 417 21.35 5.71 -20.77
C PHE A 417 20.16 4.76 -20.68
N ALA A 418 19.01 5.14 -21.24
CA ALA A 418 17.77 4.36 -21.13
C ALA A 418 16.88 4.63 -22.35
N LEU A 419 17.38 4.26 -23.55
CA LEU A 419 16.67 4.48 -24.81
C LEU A 419 15.35 3.69 -24.81
N GLY A 420 14.26 4.37 -25.11
CA GLY A 420 12.93 3.80 -25.21
C GLY A 420 12.82 2.79 -26.37
N ASN A 421 11.89 1.83 -26.20
CA ASN A 421 11.56 0.88 -27.24
C ASN A 421 10.04 0.87 -27.51
N PRO A 422 9.57 1.48 -28.61
CA PRO A 422 8.14 1.55 -28.92
C PRO A 422 7.49 0.20 -29.27
N ASN A 423 8.29 -0.88 -29.42
CA ASN A 423 7.79 -2.23 -29.72
C ASN A 423 7.55 -3.08 -28.46
N LEU A 424 7.65 -2.50 -27.26
CA LEU A 424 7.38 -3.23 -26.04
C LEU A 424 5.93 -3.70 -25.97
N LYS A 425 5.77 -4.95 -25.53
CA LYS A 425 4.48 -5.56 -25.23
C LYS A 425 4.16 -5.43 -23.74
N PRO A 426 2.88 -5.54 -23.34
CA PRO A 426 2.54 -5.68 -21.93
C PRO A 426 3.19 -6.89 -21.27
N GLU A 427 3.64 -6.73 -20.03
CA GLU A 427 3.98 -7.88 -19.16
C GLU A 427 2.67 -8.60 -18.81
N GLU A 428 2.70 -9.92 -18.78
CA GLU A 428 1.55 -10.76 -18.43
C GLU A 428 1.85 -11.61 -17.21
N SER A 429 0.84 -11.86 -16.39
CA SER A 429 1.01 -12.73 -15.23
C SER A 429 -0.17 -13.67 -15.02
N LYS A 430 0.15 -14.80 -14.38
CA LYS A 430 -0.81 -15.75 -13.85
C LYS A 430 -0.49 -16.02 -12.39
N SER A 431 -1.47 -15.83 -11.52
CA SER A 431 -1.29 -16.09 -10.10
C SER A 431 -2.36 -17.03 -9.55
N TRP A 432 -1.99 -17.76 -8.51
CA TRP A 432 -2.93 -18.56 -7.72
C TRP A 432 -2.59 -18.47 -6.23
N GLU A 433 -3.59 -18.71 -5.39
CA GLU A 433 -3.42 -18.86 -3.95
C GLU A 433 -4.41 -19.87 -3.40
N VAL A 434 -4.01 -20.53 -2.31
CA VAL A 434 -4.85 -21.40 -1.48
C VAL A 434 -4.58 -21.07 -0.02
N GLY A 435 -5.62 -20.95 0.77
CA GLY A 435 -5.48 -20.60 2.18
C GLY A 435 -6.66 -21.05 3.02
N PHE A 436 -6.49 -20.86 4.31
CA PHE A 436 -7.55 -21.03 5.28
C PHE A 436 -7.51 -19.92 6.34
N ASP A 437 -8.68 -19.64 6.92
CA ASP A 437 -8.83 -18.78 8.08
C ASP A 437 -9.68 -19.52 9.11
N GLN A 438 -9.25 -19.55 10.38
CA GLN A 438 -9.94 -20.22 11.47
C GLN A 438 -10.32 -19.20 12.53
N TYR A 439 -11.56 -19.26 12.94
CA TYR A 439 -12.12 -18.37 13.96
C TYR A 439 -12.48 -19.17 15.21
N TYR A 440 -11.97 -18.74 16.36
CA TYR A 440 -12.25 -19.32 17.68
C TYR A 440 -12.87 -18.28 18.60
N LYS A 441 -13.64 -18.75 19.59
CA LYS A 441 -14.25 -17.92 20.63
C LYS A 441 -14.98 -16.70 20.05
N ASN A 442 -15.88 -16.95 19.09
CA ASN A 442 -16.65 -15.91 18.39
C ASN A 442 -15.77 -14.85 17.69
N GLY A 443 -14.61 -15.25 17.16
CA GLY A 443 -13.70 -14.37 16.44
C GLY A 443 -12.66 -13.66 17.32
N ALA A 444 -12.68 -13.85 18.64
CA ALA A 444 -11.66 -13.29 19.53
C ALA A 444 -10.24 -13.81 19.23
N ILE A 445 -10.13 -14.97 18.62
CA ILE A 445 -8.89 -15.51 18.07
C ILE A 445 -9.13 -15.82 16.61
N GLN A 446 -8.29 -15.27 15.76
CA GLN A 446 -8.28 -15.57 14.34
C GLN A 446 -6.87 -16.01 13.95
N LEU A 447 -6.77 -17.05 13.17
CA LEU A 447 -5.51 -17.47 12.59
C LEU A 447 -5.73 -17.93 11.16
N GLY A 448 -4.72 -17.79 10.33
CA GLY A 448 -4.81 -18.25 8.96
C GLY A 448 -3.45 -18.39 8.32
N ALA A 449 -3.44 -19.10 7.20
CA ALA A 449 -2.29 -19.23 6.35
C ALA A 449 -2.70 -19.25 4.87
N THR A 450 -1.80 -18.78 4.02
CA THR A 450 -1.97 -18.74 2.55
C THR A 450 -0.66 -19.13 1.89
N VAL A 451 -0.73 -20.06 0.96
CA VAL A 451 0.35 -20.33 -0.02
C VAL A 451 -0.03 -19.64 -1.32
N PHE A 452 0.92 -19.01 -1.96
CA PHE A 452 0.72 -18.27 -3.20
C PHE A 452 1.85 -18.48 -4.20
N GLN A 453 1.54 -18.29 -5.48
CA GLN A 453 2.51 -18.19 -6.57
C GLN A 453 2.01 -17.19 -7.61
N ASN A 454 2.94 -16.47 -8.22
CA ASN A 454 2.73 -15.55 -9.32
C ASN A 454 3.87 -15.68 -10.34
N ASP A 455 3.52 -16.08 -11.56
CA ASP A 455 4.44 -16.20 -12.69
C ASP A 455 4.22 -15.00 -13.62
N ILE A 456 5.31 -14.37 -14.06
CA ILE A 456 5.30 -13.19 -14.94
C ILE A 456 6.10 -13.56 -16.20
N GLU A 457 5.49 -13.35 -17.34
CA GLU A 457 6.10 -13.51 -18.67
C GLU A 457 6.24 -12.15 -19.36
N ASP A 458 7.07 -12.09 -20.41
CA ASP A 458 7.36 -10.87 -21.17
C ASP A 458 7.86 -9.71 -20.27
N LEU A 459 8.64 -10.03 -19.24
CA LEU A 459 9.17 -9.06 -18.30
C LEU A 459 9.97 -7.99 -19.03
N VAL A 460 9.61 -6.72 -18.85
CA VAL A 460 10.33 -5.58 -19.44
C VAL A 460 11.55 -5.27 -18.59
N VAL A 461 12.72 -5.54 -19.13
CA VAL A 461 14.01 -5.34 -18.47
C VAL A 461 14.86 -4.34 -19.22
N TYR A 462 15.77 -3.69 -18.48
CA TYR A 462 16.82 -2.88 -19.05
C TYR A 462 17.91 -3.78 -19.63
N VAL A 463 18.28 -3.54 -20.87
CA VAL A 463 19.32 -4.28 -21.61
C VAL A 463 20.48 -3.34 -21.90
N PRO A 464 21.63 -3.49 -21.24
CA PRO A 464 22.80 -2.67 -21.56
C PRO A 464 23.29 -2.96 -22.99
N THR A 465 23.77 -1.93 -23.67
CA THR A 465 24.34 -2.01 -25.02
C THR A 465 25.85 -1.79 -24.99
N THR A 466 26.32 -0.58 -24.98
CA THR A 466 27.74 -0.22 -24.94
C THR A 466 28.02 0.79 -23.84
N GLY A 467 28.98 0.51 -22.96
CA GLY A 467 29.31 1.42 -21.85
C GLY A 467 28.14 1.52 -20.85
N PHE A 468 27.63 2.74 -20.65
CA PHE A 468 26.48 3.00 -19.77
C PHE A 468 25.15 3.10 -20.54
N ASP A 469 25.17 2.97 -21.86
CA ASP A 469 23.97 3.07 -22.70
C ASP A 469 23.16 1.78 -22.66
N GLY A 470 21.84 1.89 -22.83
CA GLY A 470 20.96 0.71 -22.85
C GLY A 470 19.55 1.02 -23.34
N THR A 471 18.77 0.00 -23.48
CA THR A 471 17.37 0.06 -23.94
C THR A 471 16.49 -0.91 -23.15
N TYR A 472 15.21 -0.94 -23.44
CA TYR A 472 14.24 -1.85 -22.82
C TYR A 472 13.80 -2.95 -23.80
N ALA A 473 13.59 -4.16 -23.28
CA ALA A 473 13.07 -5.27 -24.06
C ALA A 473 12.18 -6.19 -23.19
N ASN A 474 11.18 -6.80 -23.82
CA ASN A 474 10.45 -7.93 -23.24
C ASN A 474 11.31 -9.18 -23.45
N ARG A 475 11.99 -9.62 -22.41
CA ARG A 475 13.02 -10.64 -22.60
C ARG A 475 13.03 -11.71 -21.53
N ASP A 476 12.64 -11.35 -20.32
CA ASP A 476 12.83 -12.18 -19.15
C ASP A 476 11.49 -12.68 -18.58
N SER A 477 11.56 -13.52 -17.57
CA SER A 477 10.42 -13.93 -16.77
C SER A 477 10.74 -13.76 -15.29
N ALA A 478 9.70 -13.68 -14.46
CA ALA A 478 9.86 -13.66 -13.01
C ALA A 478 8.87 -14.60 -12.34
N GLU A 479 9.29 -15.16 -11.21
CA GLU A 479 8.50 -16.03 -10.37
C GLU A 479 8.55 -15.55 -8.93
N ASN A 480 7.38 -15.41 -8.31
CA ASN A 480 7.24 -15.08 -6.90
C ASN A 480 6.34 -16.12 -6.24
N TYR A 481 6.82 -16.78 -5.18
CA TYR A 481 6.01 -17.71 -4.40
C TYR A 481 6.31 -17.61 -2.92
N GLY A 482 5.39 -18.08 -2.09
CA GLY A 482 5.60 -17.97 -0.65
C GLY A 482 4.44 -18.41 0.22
N LEU A 483 4.59 -18.05 1.50
CA LEU A 483 3.65 -18.34 2.56
C LEU A 483 3.39 -17.07 3.37
N GLU A 484 2.13 -16.77 3.61
CA GLU A 484 1.67 -15.81 4.61
C GLU A 484 0.97 -16.56 5.74
N ALA A 485 1.24 -16.20 7.00
CA ALA A 485 0.54 -16.72 8.16
C ALA A 485 0.29 -15.62 9.17
N TYR A 486 -0.81 -15.72 9.93
CA TYR A 486 -1.12 -14.73 10.95
C TYR A 486 -1.88 -15.31 12.13
N VAL A 487 -1.77 -14.63 13.25
CA VAL A 487 -2.60 -14.81 14.42
C VAL A 487 -3.03 -13.43 14.92
N SER A 488 -4.33 -13.22 15.01
CA SER A 488 -4.93 -12.04 15.64
C SER A 488 -5.64 -12.48 16.90
N TYR A 489 -5.39 -11.79 17.99
CA TYR A 489 -5.95 -12.10 19.29
C TYR A 489 -6.41 -10.84 20.00
N GLN A 490 -7.68 -10.80 20.35
CA GLN A 490 -8.23 -9.79 21.26
C GLN A 490 -8.55 -10.45 22.59
N LEU A 491 -7.62 -10.34 23.50
CA LEU A 491 -7.65 -10.99 24.81
C LEU A 491 -8.77 -10.48 25.71
N LYS A 492 -9.01 -9.19 25.64
CA LYS A 492 -10.03 -8.44 26.37
C LYS A 492 -10.41 -7.23 25.50
N GLU A 493 -11.47 -6.54 25.84
CA GLU A 493 -11.85 -5.28 25.18
C GLU A 493 -10.73 -4.23 25.18
N ASN A 494 -9.81 -4.35 26.15
CA ASN A 494 -8.70 -3.42 26.34
C ASN A 494 -7.32 -3.93 25.87
N TRP A 495 -7.23 -5.15 25.28
CA TRP A 495 -5.95 -5.68 24.82
C TRP A 495 -6.07 -6.46 23.51
N SER A 496 -5.37 -6.01 22.47
CA SER A 496 -5.25 -6.68 21.19
C SER A 496 -3.80 -6.96 20.82
N ALA A 497 -3.57 -8.09 20.14
CA ALA A 497 -2.27 -8.44 19.59
C ALA A 497 -2.44 -9.11 18.22
N ASN A 498 -1.60 -8.70 17.25
CA ASN A 498 -1.56 -9.24 15.89
C ASN A 498 -0.13 -9.63 15.56
N LEU A 499 0.08 -10.89 15.20
CA LEU A 499 1.35 -11.41 14.70
C LEU A 499 1.16 -11.86 13.26
N ALA A 500 2.00 -11.40 12.37
CA ALA A 500 2.03 -11.86 10.98
C ALA A 500 3.44 -12.29 10.57
N TYR A 501 3.51 -13.28 9.70
CA TYR A 501 4.72 -13.77 9.08
C TYR A 501 4.50 -13.93 7.59
N THR A 502 5.48 -13.46 6.81
CA THR A 502 5.53 -13.65 5.37
C THR A 502 6.89 -14.23 4.98
N TRP A 503 6.88 -15.28 4.21
CA TRP A 503 8.03 -15.81 3.49
C TRP A 503 7.78 -15.65 2.00
N THR A 504 8.76 -15.05 1.28
CA THR A 504 8.68 -14.82 -0.17
C THR A 504 10.00 -15.19 -0.84
N GLU A 505 9.94 -16.10 -1.77
CA GLU A 505 10.99 -16.28 -2.78
C GLU A 505 10.58 -15.55 -4.05
N SER A 506 11.50 -14.72 -4.56
CA SER A 506 11.26 -13.86 -5.70
C SER A 506 12.47 -13.86 -6.60
N SER A 507 12.30 -14.33 -7.82
CA SER A 507 13.41 -14.47 -8.78
C SER A 507 13.02 -14.01 -10.18
N ALA A 508 14.00 -13.48 -10.90
CA ALA A 508 13.92 -13.21 -12.33
C ALA A 508 14.91 -14.10 -13.08
N LYS A 509 14.46 -14.63 -14.20
CA LYS A 509 15.27 -15.42 -15.12
C LYS A 509 15.61 -14.59 -16.34
N ASP A 510 16.91 -14.33 -16.55
CA ASP A 510 17.43 -13.78 -17.80
C ASP A 510 17.45 -14.91 -18.85
N LEU A 511 16.52 -14.87 -19.79
CA LEU A 511 16.36 -15.89 -20.82
C LEU A 511 17.50 -15.88 -21.85
N SER A 512 18.24 -14.78 -21.99
CA SER A 512 19.37 -14.68 -22.93
C SER A 512 20.66 -15.27 -22.38
N LEU A 513 20.90 -15.09 -21.08
CA LEU A 513 22.07 -15.60 -20.38
C LEU A 513 21.80 -16.95 -19.68
N ASN A 514 20.52 -17.34 -19.61
CA ASN A 514 20.02 -18.50 -18.86
C ASN A 514 20.49 -18.50 -17.40
N THR A 515 20.48 -17.33 -16.78
CA THR A 515 20.82 -17.13 -15.38
C THR A 515 19.58 -16.74 -14.58
N THR A 516 19.56 -17.07 -13.30
CA THR A 516 18.49 -16.69 -12.38
C THR A 516 19.08 -15.87 -11.24
N SER A 517 18.46 -14.74 -10.92
CA SER A 517 18.82 -13.89 -9.79
C SER A 517 17.58 -13.55 -8.96
N ARG A 518 17.76 -13.22 -7.67
CA ARG A 518 16.67 -12.71 -6.87
C ARG A 518 16.25 -11.31 -7.34
N LEU A 519 14.97 -11.01 -7.20
CA LEU A 519 14.50 -9.63 -7.41
C LEU A 519 15.03 -8.72 -6.27
N PRO A 520 15.61 -7.57 -6.63
CA PRO A 520 16.25 -6.71 -5.65
C PRO A 520 15.22 -6.10 -4.68
N GLY A 521 15.66 -5.87 -3.44
CA GLY A 521 14.87 -5.21 -2.39
C GLY A 521 13.82 -6.09 -1.72
N VAL A 522 13.44 -7.24 -2.30
CA VAL A 522 12.40 -8.12 -1.75
C VAL A 522 12.89 -8.87 -0.52
N PRO A 523 12.25 -8.70 0.66
CA PRO A 523 12.59 -9.47 1.83
C PRO A 523 12.23 -10.94 1.66
N ARG A 524 13.14 -11.85 2.07
CA ARG A 524 12.83 -13.29 2.13
C ARG A 524 11.89 -13.62 3.27
N HIS A 525 12.07 -12.99 4.42
CA HIS A 525 11.21 -13.14 5.58
C HIS A 525 10.84 -11.79 6.16
N GLN A 526 9.59 -11.64 6.54
CA GLN A 526 9.08 -10.49 7.25
C GLN A 526 8.21 -10.98 8.42
N ILE A 527 8.46 -10.46 9.61
CA ILE A 527 7.66 -10.72 10.81
C ILE A 527 7.18 -9.38 11.34
N SER A 528 5.88 -9.23 11.54
CA SER A 528 5.31 -8.06 12.19
C SER A 528 4.51 -8.47 13.42
N LEU A 529 4.69 -7.75 14.52
CA LEU A 529 3.92 -7.88 15.74
C LEU A 529 3.39 -6.52 16.14
N ASN A 530 2.09 -6.42 16.30
CA ASN A 530 1.42 -5.25 16.86
C ASN A 530 0.70 -5.64 18.13
N ASN A 531 0.93 -4.86 19.17
CA ASN A 531 0.33 -5.07 20.48
C ASN A 531 -0.20 -3.73 20.98
N GLU A 532 -1.46 -3.69 21.37
CA GLU A 532 -2.12 -2.48 21.87
C GLU A 532 -2.82 -2.80 23.19
N PHE A 533 -2.56 -2.00 24.19
CA PHE A 533 -3.14 -2.13 25.52
C PHE A 533 -3.75 -0.80 25.97
N ARG A 534 -4.99 -0.86 26.41
CA ARG A 534 -5.73 0.25 26.99
C ARG A 534 -5.83 0.03 28.50
N PHE A 535 -5.09 0.79 29.29
CA PHE A 535 -5.06 0.66 30.75
C PHE A 535 -6.42 1.03 31.38
N ASP A 536 -7.01 2.11 30.84
CA ASP A 536 -8.34 2.61 31.20
C ASP A 536 -8.92 3.35 29.98
N GLU A 537 -10.01 4.07 30.17
CA GLU A 537 -10.61 4.87 29.11
C GLU A 537 -9.72 6.07 28.65
N LYS A 538 -8.69 6.40 29.41
CA LYS A 538 -7.83 7.56 29.18
C LYS A 538 -6.49 7.20 28.54
N TRP A 539 -5.93 6.04 28.86
CA TRP A 539 -4.55 5.73 28.52
C TRP A 539 -4.42 4.51 27.63
N LEU A 540 -3.96 4.75 26.41
CA LEU A 540 -3.61 3.76 25.40
C LEU A 540 -2.10 3.69 25.23
N VAL A 541 -1.55 2.49 25.17
CA VAL A 541 -0.14 2.22 24.83
C VAL A 541 -0.08 1.15 23.77
N GLY A 542 0.77 1.32 22.79
CA GLY A 542 1.02 0.34 21.74
C GLY A 542 2.49 0.08 21.49
N LEU A 543 2.76 -1.11 20.98
CA LEU A 543 4.09 -1.60 20.57
C LEU A 543 3.97 -2.25 19.20
N GLY A 544 4.79 -1.79 18.24
CA GLY A 544 4.98 -2.40 16.94
C GLY A 544 6.40 -2.97 16.83
N VAL A 545 6.53 -4.15 16.24
CA VAL A 545 7.81 -4.79 15.97
C VAL A 545 7.81 -5.29 14.53
N ASN A 546 8.82 -4.95 13.76
CA ASN A 546 9.03 -5.43 12.40
C ASN A 546 10.43 -5.99 12.25
N TYR A 547 10.53 -7.26 11.85
CA TYR A 547 11.79 -7.93 11.56
C TYR A 547 11.85 -8.33 10.10
N VAL A 548 12.83 -7.80 9.38
CA VAL A 548 13.02 -7.96 7.95
C VAL A 548 14.35 -8.67 7.71
N ILE A 549 14.31 -9.76 6.92
CA ILE A 549 15.44 -10.66 6.75
C ILE A 549 15.61 -11.01 5.26
N GLY A 550 16.87 -11.11 4.82
CA GLY A 550 17.27 -11.69 3.54
C GLY A 550 16.87 -10.83 2.35
N ARG A 551 17.23 -9.54 2.39
CA ARG A 551 17.15 -8.66 1.22
C ARG A 551 18.48 -8.69 0.46
N GLU A 552 18.37 -8.62 -0.86
CA GLU A 552 19.49 -8.45 -1.76
C GLU A 552 19.29 -7.21 -2.62
N SER A 553 20.34 -6.53 -3.00
CA SER A 553 20.33 -5.44 -3.97
C SER A 553 20.68 -5.94 -5.37
N PHE A 554 20.71 -5.03 -6.32
CA PHE A 554 21.21 -5.31 -7.68
C PHE A 554 22.63 -5.91 -7.62
N GLY A 555 22.88 -6.95 -8.41
CA GLY A 555 24.16 -7.68 -8.43
C GLY A 555 24.32 -8.67 -7.26
N SER A 556 23.22 -9.07 -6.61
CA SER A 556 23.19 -10.04 -5.50
C SER A 556 24.03 -9.62 -4.29
N VAL A 557 24.02 -8.33 -3.99
CA VAL A 557 24.66 -7.79 -2.79
C VAL A 557 23.70 -7.91 -1.61
N ASP A 558 24.10 -8.62 -0.57
CA ASP A 558 23.31 -8.73 0.66
C ASP A 558 23.12 -7.37 1.34
N ILE A 559 21.88 -7.06 1.69
CA ILE A 559 21.49 -5.90 2.51
C ILE A 559 21.18 -6.37 3.93
N ASP A 560 21.53 -5.54 4.92
CA ASP A 560 21.39 -5.90 6.33
C ASP A 560 19.98 -6.33 6.71
N ASN A 561 19.89 -7.36 7.55
CA ASN A 561 18.66 -7.67 8.27
C ASN A 561 18.46 -6.63 9.38
N TYR A 562 17.20 -6.28 9.66
CA TYR A 562 16.94 -5.29 10.71
C TYR A 562 15.69 -5.60 11.52
N LEU A 563 15.71 -5.17 12.78
CA LEU A 563 14.60 -5.25 13.72
C LEU A 563 14.17 -3.85 14.14
N LEU A 564 13.03 -3.40 13.67
CA LEU A 564 12.44 -2.13 14.09
C LEU A 564 11.45 -2.35 15.22
N VAL A 565 11.62 -1.57 16.27
CA VAL A 565 10.69 -1.51 17.39
C VAL A 565 10.14 -0.09 17.48
N ARG A 566 8.84 0.02 17.47
CA ARG A 566 8.07 1.26 17.58
C ARG A 566 7.21 1.21 18.85
N GLY A 567 7.18 2.31 19.60
CA GLY A 567 6.27 2.49 20.73
C GLY A 567 5.39 3.72 20.52
N TYR A 568 4.15 3.68 21.01
CA TYR A 568 3.30 4.86 21.01
C TYR A 568 2.38 4.88 22.22
N SER A 569 1.99 6.08 22.64
CA SER A 569 1.10 6.29 23.76
C SER A 569 0.21 7.49 23.52
N ARG A 570 -1.05 7.37 23.89
CA ARG A 570 -2.02 8.45 23.93
C ARG A 570 -2.66 8.50 25.31
N TYR A 571 -2.59 9.66 25.95
CA TYR A 571 -3.24 9.92 27.24
C TYR A 571 -4.29 11.03 27.08
N ARG A 572 -5.56 10.71 27.31
CA ARG A 572 -6.67 11.66 27.31
C ARG A 572 -6.66 12.44 28.61
N PHE A 573 -6.04 13.62 28.58
CA PHE A 573 -5.95 14.50 29.74
C PHE A 573 -7.34 15.05 30.14
N SER A 574 -8.13 15.44 29.13
CA SER A 574 -9.54 15.87 29.26
C SER A 574 -10.31 15.41 28.02
N ASP A 575 -11.62 15.69 27.95
CA ASP A 575 -12.41 15.40 26.75
C ASP A 575 -11.92 16.18 25.52
N ALA A 576 -11.36 17.36 25.74
CA ALA A 576 -10.84 18.24 24.70
C ALA A 576 -9.35 17.99 24.39
N VAL A 577 -8.55 17.47 25.33
CA VAL A 577 -7.09 17.42 25.19
C VAL A 577 -6.55 16.02 25.37
N SER A 578 -5.77 15.56 24.40
CA SER A 578 -4.98 14.34 24.48
C SER A 578 -3.48 14.66 24.33
N LEU A 579 -2.66 14.04 25.16
CA LEU A 579 -1.22 14.05 25.01
C LEU A 579 -0.80 12.80 24.24
N THR A 580 0.12 12.96 23.31
CA THR A 580 0.64 11.87 22.48
C THR A 580 2.14 11.77 22.59
N ALA A 581 2.66 10.55 22.55
CA ALA A 581 4.09 10.27 22.45
C ALA A 581 4.32 9.06 21.57
N ARG A 582 5.36 9.09 20.75
CA ARG A 582 5.79 7.94 19.97
C ARG A 582 7.31 7.87 19.88
N VAL A 583 7.80 6.66 19.77
CA VAL A 583 9.21 6.34 19.58
C VAL A 583 9.31 5.48 18.33
N GLU A 584 10.14 5.88 17.41
CA GLU A 584 10.48 5.13 16.20
C GLU A 584 11.91 4.58 16.33
N ASN A 585 12.16 3.40 15.78
CA ASN A 585 13.45 2.71 15.91
C ASN A 585 13.98 2.72 17.36
N ALA A 586 13.16 2.25 18.32
CA ALA A 586 13.45 2.32 19.75
C ALA A 586 14.74 1.59 20.18
N LEU A 587 15.26 0.68 19.37
CA LEU A 587 16.49 -0.04 19.60
C LEU A 587 17.73 0.65 19.00
N ASN A 588 17.53 1.78 18.33
CA ASN A 588 18.56 2.47 17.55
C ASN A 588 19.28 1.51 16.59
N GLU A 589 18.49 0.72 15.86
CA GLU A 589 19.02 -0.24 14.89
C GLU A 589 19.63 0.50 13.71
N ASP A 590 20.90 0.23 13.45
CA ASP A 590 21.63 0.72 12.28
C ASP A 590 21.47 -0.28 11.14
N TYR A 591 20.87 0.12 10.04
CA TYR A 591 20.65 -0.74 8.88
C TYR A 591 20.63 0.05 7.57
N THR A 592 20.84 -0.66 6.48
CA THR A 592 20.78 -0.13 5.12
C THR A 592 19.36 -0.20 4.59
N VAL A 593 18.82 0.93 4.15
CA VAL A 593 17.49 0.99 3.49
C VAL A 593 17.59 0.47 2.07
N SER A 594 18.50 1.04 1.30
CA SER A 594 18.74 0.71 -0.10
C SER A 594 20.25 0.69 -0.41
N PHE A 595 20.59 0.06 -1.53
CA PHE A 595 21.93 0.05 -2.07
C PHE A 595 21.88 0.26 -3.57
N SER A 596 22.74 1.13 -4.08
CA SER A 596 23.00 1.25 -5.50
C SER A 596 24.50 1.28 -5.78
N SER A 597 24.90 0.82 -6.98
CA SER A 597 26.30 0.89 -7.43
C SER A 597 26.81 2.32 -7.58
N PHE A 598 25.93 3.31 -7.65
CA PHE A 598 26.27 4.73 -7.80
C PHE A 598 26.40 5.45 -6.46
N SER A 599 25.50 5.19 -5.51
CA SER A 599 25.47 5.87 -4.21
C SER A 599 26.00 5.02 -3.06
N GLY A 600 26.13 3.71 -3.24
CA GLY A 600 26.48 2.80 -2.17
C GLY A 600 25.30 2.46 -1.27
N ARG A 601 25.57 2.30 0.02
CA ARG A 601 24.58 2.00 1.04
C ARG A 601 23.93 3.28 1.54
N VAL A 602 22.61 3.35 1.51
CA VAL A 602 21.83 4.43 2.11
C VAL A 602 21.43 4.00 3.51
N PRO A 603 21.92 4.66 4.57
CA PRO A 603 21.58 4.29 5.94
C PRO A 603 20.15 4.72 6.28
N ALA A 604 19.50 3.95 7.16
CA ALA A 604 18.22 4.29 7.72
C ALA A 604 18.32 5.33 8.83
N ARG A 605 17.20 5.95 9.17
CA ARG A 605 17.08 6.83 10.32
C ARG A 605 17.18 6.03 11.63
N GLY A 606 17.97 6.50 12.59
CA GLY A 606 18.14 5.93 13.92
C GLY A 606 16.99 6.21 14.88
N PHE A 607 17.29 6.21 16.16
CA PHE A 607 16.31 6.45 17.24
C PHE A 607 15.66 7.83 17.12
N ALA A 608 14.34 7.87 17.17
CA ALA A 608 13.57 9.12 17.13
C ALA A 608 12.40 9.11 18.12
N VAL A 609 12.18 10.25 18.79
CA VAL A 609 11.09 10.48 19.74
C VAL A 609 10.27 11.66 19.28
N PHE A 610 8.95 11.56 19.45
CA PHE A 610 7.98 12.61 19.12
C PHE A 610 7.00 12.73 20.26
N ALA A 611 6.62 13.98 20.60
CA ALA A 611 5.61 14.28 21.59
C ALA A 611 4.66 15.34 21.04
N GLY A 612 3.37 15.19 21.32
CA GLY A 612 2.36 16.08 20.77
C GLY A 612 1.15 16.29 21.65
N VAL A 613 0.35 17.23 21.20
CA VAL A 613 -0.95 17.56 21.78
C VAL A 613 -2.00 17.52 20.67
N GLU A 614 -3.08 16.81 20.94
CA GLU A 614 -4.30 16.82 20.12
C GLU A 614 -5.40 17.58 20.89
N TRP A 615 -5.93 18.60 20.28
CA TRP A 615 -7.03 19.38 20.82
C TRP A 615 -8.29 19.14 20.00
N ARG A 616 -9.38 18.67 20.66
CA ARG A 616 -10.69 18.36 20.07
C ARG A 616 -11.74 19.37 20.52
N PHE A 617 -12.58 19.80 19.60
CA PHE A 617 -13.68 20.72 19.87
C PHE A 617 -14.81 20.56 18.88
#